data_dddde01957fddf1621f1d466484af622
#
_entry.id   dddde01957fddf1621f1d466484af622
#
_cell.length_a   1.000
_cell.length_b   1.000
_cell.length_c   1.000
_cell.angle_alpha   90.00
_cell.angle_beta   90.00
_cell.angle_gamma   90.00
#
_symmetry.space_group_name_H-M   'P 1'
#
loop_
_entity.id
_entity.type
_entity.pdbx_description
1 polymer ?
#
loop_
_entity_poly.entity_id
_entity_poly.type
_entity_poly.pdbx_seq_one_letter_code
_entity_poly.pdbx_strand_id
1 'polypeptide(L)'
;TVPTHMEEGEYDAEILPYKYTAHVTVDGRPLNLYAKVKTKFELQTWNATHRIQVGASWTYAKNLGDGQVYDLSRPLNPGSSYTRPRKYSDIPASEQIALFVEDQIGIPIGKHHLEVQAGIGSSMLLNLNSRYALSGKPYFDPRINAQWSFPAIGIGNNDLNINVSGGFGWLTKTPTLAQLYPNKLYMDFVQLNYWNANPDYKRMNLRTYIVDPVNYNLKAARNFKWEVRLGMEFHRNDFSITYFRERMSSGFRSMAN
;
A
#
# COMPACT_ATOMS: atom_id res chain seq x y z
N THR A 1 14.89 32.36 -10.10
CA THR A 1 15.37 31.09 -9.52
C THR A 1 16.62 31.37 -8.71
N VAL A 2 16.78 30.71 -7.61
CA VAL A 2 17.90 30.85 -6.69
C VAL A 2 18.46 29.45 -6.37
N PRO A 3 19.74 29.34 -6.01
CA PRO A 3 20.31 28.11 -5.49
C PRO A 3 19.51 27.57 -4.30
N THR A 4 19.58 26.28 -4.04
CA THR A 4 18.87 25.60 -2.96
C THR A 4 19.85 24.94 -1.99
N HIS A 5 19.43 24.72 -0.74
CA HIS A 5 20.28 24.18 0.32
C HIS A 5 19.63 22.96 0.98
N MET A 6 20.45 22.08 1.55
CA MET A 6 20.02 20.84 2.25
C MET A 6 19.79 21.04 3.74
N GLU A 7 20.27 22.14 4.30
CA GLU A 7 20.19 22.43 5.73
C GLU A 7 19.27 23.63 5.99
N GLU A 8 18.69 23.68 7.16
CA GLU A 8 17.91 24.82 7.61
C GLU A 8 18.87 25.98 7.97
N GLY A 9 18.55 27.19 7.51
CA GLY A 9 19.41 28.34 7.80
C GLY A 9 19.20 29.49 6.86
N GLU A 10 20.05 30.51 7.05
CA GLU A 10 20.15 31.69 6.21
C GLU A 10 21.39 31.59 5.32
N TYR A 11 21.23 31.95 4.05
CA TYR A 11 22.26 31.80 3.04
C TYR A 11 22.30 33.02 2.15
N ASP A 12 23.52 33.50 1.88
CA ASP A 12 23.72 34.46 0.81
C ASP A 12 23.54 33.78 -0.54
N ALA A 13 22.85 34.42 -1.44
CA ALA A 13 22.47 33.82 -2.72
C ALA A 13 22.65 34.79 -3.88
N GLU A 14 22.74 34.21 -5.07
CA GLU A 14 22.73 34.95 -6.32
C GLU A 14 21.51 34.59 -7.15
N ILE A 15 20.99 35.53 -7.92
CA ILE A 15 19.92 35.24 -8.87
C ILE A 15 20.51 34.48 -10.05
N LEU A 16 20.03 33.24 -10.24
CA LEU A 16 20.43 32.43 -11.40
C LEU A 16 19.97 33.07 -12.71
N PRO A 17 20.70 32.82 -13.81
CA PRO A 17 20.28 33.24 -15.15
C PRO A 17 18.85 32.78 -15.45
N TYR A 18 18.10 33.53 -16.24
CA TYR A 18 16.72 33.17 -16.61
C TYR A 18 16.63 31.82 -17.32
N LYS A 19 17.66 31.47 -18.11
CA LYS A 19 17.77 30.13 -18.76
C LYS A 19 19.10 29.52 -18.35
N TYR A 20 19.02 28.29 -17.86
CA TYR A 20 20.16 27.44 -17.57
C TYR A 20 19.77 25.95 -17.81
N THR A 21 20.76 25.10 -18.01
CA THR A 21 20.56 23.68 -18.12
C THR A 21 20.70 23.05 -16.72
N ALA A 22 19.68 22.34 -16.29
CA ALA A 22 19.72 21.51 -15.10
C ALA A 22 19.79 20.04 -15.52
N HIS A 23 20.63 19.27 -14.83
CA HIS A 23 20.75 17.83 -15.05
C HIS A 23 20.19 17.09 -13.86
N VAL A 24 19.36 16.09 -14.13
CA VAL A 24 18.85 15.16 -13.13
C VAL A 24 19.21 13.73 -13.50
N THR A 25 19.71 13.00 -12.54
CA THR A 25 19.92 11.56 -12.65
C THR A 25 19.01 10.86 -11.67
N VAL A 26 18.34 9.80 -12.11
CA VAL A 26 17.51 8.95 -11.27
C VAL A 26 18.08 7.54 -11.30
N ASP A 27 18.63 7.10 -10.19
CA ASP A 27 19.17 5.75 -10.02
C ASP A 27 18.29 4.96 -9.04
N GLY A 28 17.66 3.91 -9.56
CA GLY A 28 16.84 3.00 -8.79
C GLY A 28 17.37 1.58 -8.90
N ARG A 29 17.70 0.95 -7.76
CA ARG A 29 18.16 -0.43 -7.66
C ARG A 29 17.27 -1.23 -6.71
N PRO A 30 16.04 -1.58 -7.14
CA PRO A 30 15.10 -2.29 -6.27
C PRO A 30 15.54 -3.73 -6.05
N LEU A 31 15.57 -4.15 -4.80
CA LEU A 31 15.72 -5.54 -4.35
C LEU A 31 14.41 -5.98 -3.70
N ASN A 32 13.80 -7.02 -4.25
CA ASN A 32 12.59 -7.63 -3.71
C ASN A 32 12.84 -9.12 -3.46
N LEU A 33 12.62 -9.55 -2.23
CA LEU A 33 12.71 -10.95 -1.84
C LEU A 33 11.35 -11.42 -1.35
N TYR A 34 10.97 -12.64 -1.72
CA TYR A 34 9.72 -13.25 -1.31
C TYR A 34 9.95 -14.72 -0.99
N ALA A 35 9.50 -15.15 0.17
CA ALA A 35 9.46 -16.54 0.57
C ALA A 35 8.04 -16.90 1.05
N LYS A 36 7.56 -18.09 0.67
CA LYS A 36 6.27 -18.61 1.10
C LYS A 36 6.34 -20.10 1.34
N VAL A 37 5.79 -20.53 2.46
CA VAL A 37 5.55 -21.93 2.78
C VAL A 37 4.06 -22.13 2.96
N LYS A 38 3.53 -23.21 2.38
CA LYS A 38 2.12 -23.55 2.47
C LYS A 38 1.97 -25.06 2.50
N THR A 39 1.12 -25.55 3.39
CA THR A 39 0.74 -26.97 3.45
C THR A 39 -0.78 -27.09 3.41
N LYS A 40 -1.23 -28.23 2.91
CA LYS A 40 -2.65 -28.60 2.85
C LYS A 40 -2.83 -29.96 3.52
N PHE A 41 -3.90 -30.07 4.29
CA PHE A 41 -4.35 -31.30 4.91
C PHE A 41 -5.78 -31.55 4.47
N GLU A 42 -6.08 -32.79 4.13
CA GLU A 42 -7.45 -33.22 3.88
C GLU A 42 -7.87 -34.16 5.02
N LEU A 43 -8.98 -33.82 5.64
CA LEU A 43 -9.54 -34.61 6.74
C LEU A 43 -11.02 -34.83 6.47
N GLN A 44 -11.46 -36.06 6.62
CA GLN A 44 -12.87 -36.44 6.50
C GLN A 44 -13.44 -36.72 7.89
N THR A 45 -14.50 -35.96 8.24
CA THR A 45 -15.21 -36.16 9.51
C THR A 45 -16.69 -36.38 9.22
N TRP A 46 -17.21 -37.54 9.64
CA TRP A 46 -18.61 -37.88 9.44
C TRP A 46 -19.06 -37.72 7.99
N ASN A 47 -19.80 -36.62 7.72
CA ASN A 47 -20.33 -36.30 6.41
C ASN A 47 -19.69 -35.02 5.80
N ALA A 48 -18.59 -34.55 6.37
CA ALA A 48 -17.92 -33.34 5.90
C ALA A 48 -16.47 -33.63 5.49
N THR A 49 -16.07 -33.05 4.38
CA THR A 49 -14.67 -33.06 3.93
C THR A 49 -14.04 -31.68 4.25
N HIS A 50 -12.98 -31.69 5.05
CA HIS A 50 -12.21 -30.54 5.42
C HIS A 50 -10.94 -30.47 4.58
N ARG A 51 -10.67 -29.30 4.00
CA ARG A 51 -9.42 -29.00 3.30
C ARG A 51 -8.73 -27.84 4.02
N ILE A 52 -7.98 -28.20 5.05
CA ILE A 52 -7.28 -27.22 5.89
C ILE A 52 -6.01 -26.78 5.20
N GLN A 53 -5.80 -25.50 5.10
CA GLN A 53 -4.62 -24.89 4.52
C GLN A 53 -3.97 -23.95 5.55
N VAL A 54 -2.68 -24.13 5.79
CA VAL A 54 -1.88 -23.29 6.68
C VAL A 54 -0.67 -22.80 5.92
N GLY A 55 -0.27 -21.56 6.14
CA GLY A 55 0.92 -21.04 5.51
C GLY A 55 1.46 -19.79 6.16
N ALA A 56 2.71 -19.50 5.78
CA ALA A 56 3.43 -18.32 6.14
C ALA A 56 4.09 -17.72 4.90
N SER A 57 4.19 -16.41 4.85
CA SER A 57 4.95 -15.70 3.83
C SER A 57 5.75 -14.59 4.44
N TRP A 58 6.92 -14.32 3.85
CA TRP A 58 7.80 -13.23 4.20
C TRP A 58 8.13 -12.44 2.95
N THR A 59 8.09 -11.13 3.06
CA THR A 59 8.43 -10.20 1.99
C THR A 59 9.45 -9.19 2.50
N TYR A 60 10.43 -8.89 1.66
CA TYR A 60 11.42 -7.85 1.90
C TYR A 60 11.56 -7.00 0.65
N ALA A 61 11.52 -5.68 0.80
CA ALA A 61 11.70 -4.73 -0.29
C ALA A 61 12.62 -3.59 0.14
N LYS A 62 13.66 -3.33 -0.64
CA LYS A 62 14.65 -2.27 -0.42
C LYS A 62 15.04 -1.67 -1.76
N ASN A 63 15.21 -0.38 -1.83
CA ASN A 63 15.85 0.26 -2.96
C ASN A 63 17.27 0.69 -2.56
N LEU A 64 18.27 0.20 -3.28
CA LEU A 64 19.70 0.43 -3.03
C LEU A 64 20.29 1.57 -3.88
N GLY A 65 19.46 2.21 -4.70
CA GLY A 65 19.89 3.26 -5.62
C GLY A 65 20.18 4.59 -4.95
N ASP A 66 20.89 5.45 -5.67
CA ASP A 66 21.21 6.82 -5.24
C ASP A 66 20.01 7.77 -5.37
N GLY A 67 18.90 7.29 -5.93
CA GLY A 67 17.67 8.07 -6.03
C GLY A 67 17.75 9.21 -7.04
N GLN A 68 17.08 10.29 -6.74
CA GLN A 68 17.09 11.47 -7.58
C GLN A 68 18.23 12.41 -7.14
N VAL A 69 19.16 12.66 -8.04
CA VAL A 69 20.33 13.50 -7.82
C VAL A 69 20.34 14.65 -8.83
N TYR A 70 20.55 15.87 -8.38
CA TYR A 70 20.75 17.05 -9.20
C TYR A 70 21.61 18.08 -8.47
N ASP A 71 22.17 19.04 -9.22
CA ASP A 71 22.95 20.13 -8.66
C ASP A 71 22.06 21.14 -7.94
N LEU A 72 22.24 21.29 -6.65
CA LEU A 72 21.50 22.24 -5.81
C LEU A 72 21.69 23.68 -6.21
N SER A 73 22.83 24.02 -6.83
CA SER A 73 23.09 25.36 -7.36
C SER A 73 22.27 25.67 -8.62
N ARG A 74 21.74 24.61 -9.28
CA ARG A 74 20.93 24.69 -10.51
C ARG A 74 19.66 23.86 -10.39
N PRO A 75 18.71 24.23 -9.52
CA PRO A 75 17.52 23.45 -9.26
C PRO A 75 16.66 23.27 -10.51
N LEU A 76 15.98 22.13 -10.62
CA LEU A 76 15.23 21.73 -11.81
C LEU A 76 14.11 22.70 -12.19
N ASN A 77 13.43 23.26 -11.21
CA ASN A 77 12.32 24.20 -11.42
C ASN A 77 12.15 25.08 -10.18
N PRO A 78 11.88 26.39 -10.35
CA PRO A 78 11.53 27.25 -9.22
C PRO A 78 10.36 26.75 -8.38
N GLY A 79 9.34 26.12 -9.03
CA GLY A 79 8.21 25.52 -8.35
C GLY A 79 8.50 24.18 -7.66
N SER A 80 9.66 23.57 -7.90
CA SER A 80 10.11 22.34 -7.25
C SER A 80 11.16 22.57 -6.17
N SER A 81 11.31 23.80 -5.69
CA SER A 81 12.19 24.15 -4.57
C SER A 81 11.87 23.34 -3.29
N TYR A 82 10.64 22.82 -3.18
CA TYR A 82 10.22 21.98 -2.06
C TYR A 82 10.81 20.57 -2.05
N THR A 83 11.45 20.12 -3.13
CA THR A 83 12.10 18.80 -3.20
C THR A 83 13.61 18.97 -3.20
N ARG A 84 14.32 18.01 -2.62
CA ARG A 84 15.78 17.92 -2.60
C ARG A 84 16.22 16.53 -3.02
N PRO A 85 17.47 16.37 -3.48
CA PRO A 85 18.04 15.06 -3.70
C PRO A 85 17.87 14.16 -2.48
N ARG A 86 17.49 12.89 -2.71
CA ARG A 86 17.37 11.90 -1.67
C ARG A 86 17.81 10.55 -2.19
N LYS A 87 18.74 9.92 -1.48
CA LYS A 87 19.14 8.55 -1.78
C LYS A 87 18.02 7.58 -1.41
N TYR A 88 17.67 6.68 -2.32
CA TYR A 88 16.71 5.63 -2.02
C TYR A 88 17.27 4.62 -1.03
N SER A 89 18.60 4.43 -1.03
CA SER A 89 19.30 3.59 -0.06
C SER A 89 19.14 4.05 1.39
N ASP A 90 18.86 5.33 1.64
CA ASP A 90 18.64 5.88 2.99
C ASP A 90 17.24 5.56 3.53
N ILE A 91 16.29 5.17 2.65
CA ILE A 91 14.96 4.77 3.06
C ILE A 91 15.04 3.34 3.65
N PRO A 92 14.57 3.10 4.88
CA PRO A 92 14.56 1.76 5.46
C PRO A 92 13.85 0.73 4.58
N ALA A 93 14.26 -0.52 4.67
CA ALA A 93 13.57 -1.60 3.97
C ALA A 93 12.15 -1.79 4.50
N SER A 94 11.24 -2.22 3.64
CA SER A 94 9.95 -2.76 4.06
C SER A 94 10.10 -4.26 4.26
N GLU A 95 9.78 -4.74 5.44
CA GLU A 95 9.80 -6.15 5.78
C GLU A 95 8.48 -6.53 6.43
N GLN A 96 7.86 -7.60 5.93
CA GLN A 96 6.56 -8.03 6.40
C GLN A 96 6.49 -9.56 6.49
N ILE A 97 5.91 -10.05 7.57
CA ILE A 97 5.50 -11.43 7.71
C ILE A 97 3.98 -11.52 7.66
N ALA A 98 3.47 -12.58 7.04
CA ALA A 98 2.06 -12.90 7.07
C ALA A 98 1.87 -14.39 7.33
N LEU A 99 0.90 -14.71 8.18
CA LEU A 99 0.46 -16.06 8.53
C LEU A 99 -0.99 -16.22 8.14
N PHE A 100 -1.39 -17.40 7.77
CA PHE A 100 -2.81 -17.70 7.52
C PHE A 100 -3.16 -19.14 7.83
N VAL A 101 -4.39 -19.34 8.23
CA VAL A 101 -5.06 -20.63 8.32
C VAL A 101 -6.45 -20.50 7.70
N GLU A 102 -6.83 -21.49 6.93
CA GLU A 102 -8.11 -21.55 6.22
C GLU A 102 -8.60 -22.98 6.17
N ASP A 103 -9.89 -23.20 6.38
CA ASP A 103 -10.57 -24.46 6.18
C ASP A 103 -11.67 -24.29 5.14
N GLN A 104 -11.67 -25.15 4.15
CA GLN A 104 -12.72 -25.31 3.15
C GLN A 104 -13.47 -26.59 3.48
N ILE A 105 -14.73 -26.47 3.87
CA ILE A 105 -15.58 -27.54 4.37
C ILE A 105 -16.66 -27.83 3.32
N GLY A 106 -16.66 -29.04 2.78
CA GLY A 106 -17.68 -29.51 1.88
C GLY A 106 -18.65 -30.46 2.62
N ILE A 107 -19.94 -30.14 2.61
CA ILE A 107 -20.98 -30.89 3.34
C ILE A 107 -22.11 -31.27 2.36
N PRO A 108 -22.23 -32.54 1.96
CA PRO A 108 -23.41 -33.01 1.24
C PRO A 108 -24.61 -33.10 2.18
N ILE A 109 -25.74 -32.49 1.81
CA ILE A 109 -26.98 -32.46 2.58
C ILE A 109 -28.10 -32.97 1.69
N GLY A 110 -28.31 -34.29 1.68
CA GLY A 110 -29.21 -34.95 0.76
C GLY A 110 -28.77 -34.72 -0.70
N LYS A 111 -29.59 -34.00 -1.50
CA LYS A 111 -29.26 -33.63 -2.88
C LYS A 111 -28.64 -32.23 -2.99
N HIS A 112 -28.48 -31.52 -1.87
CA HIS A 112 -27.85 -30.22 -1.80
C HIS A 112 -26.37 -30.37 -1.47
N HIS A 113 -25.58 -29.31 -1.78
CA HIS A 113 -24.19 -29.22 -1.36
C HIS A 113 -23.93 -27.86 -0.70
N LEU A 114 -23.41 -27.92 0.51
CA LEU A 114 -22.94 -26.71 1.22
C LEU A 114 -21.43 -26.71 1.23
N GLU A 115 -20.85 -25.64 0.75
CA GLU A 115 -19.42 -25.37 0.86
C GLU A 115 -19.20 -24.15 1.73
N VAL A 116 -18.34 -24.25 2.74
CA VAL A 116 -17.98 -23.17 3.65
C VAL A 116 -16.46 -23.02 3.63
N GLN A 117 -15.99 -21.81 3.39
CA GLN A 117 -14.60 -21.45 3.48
C GLN A 117 -14.42 -20.44 4.59
N ALA A 118 -13.76 -20.80 5.67
CA ALA A 118 -13.49 -19.93 6.82
C ALA A 118 -12.00 -19.86 7.05
N GLY A 119 -11.49 -18.67 7.32
CA GLY A 119 -10.07 -18.48 7.55
C GLY A 119 -9.73 -17.18 8.26
N ILE A 120 -8.51 -17.12 8.75
CA ILE A 120 -7.93 -15.93 9.33
C ILE A 120 -6.52 -15.74 8.80
N GLY A 121 -6.24 -14.53 8.31
CA GLY A 121 -4.89 -14.08 7.99
C GLY A 121 -4.37 -13.16 9.10
N SER A 122 -3.07 -13.14 9.30
CA SER A 122 -2.39 -12.19 10.14
C SER A 122 -1.20 -11.61 9.41
N SER A 123 -0.98 -10.31 9.50
CA SER A 123 0.18 -9.65 8.92
C SER A 123 0.80 -8.65 9.88
N MET A 124 2.12 -8.51 9.83
CA MET A 124 2.87 -7.60 10.69
C MET A 124 4.09 -7.06 9.95
N LEU A 125 4.36 -5.76 10.12
CA LEU A 125 5.61 -5.13 9.68
C LEU A 125 6.71 -5.42 10.71
N LEU A 126 7.85 -5.96 10.26
CA LEU A 126 8.95 -6.38 11.14
C LEU A 126 9.99 -5.28 11.38
N ASN A 127 10.35 -4.56 10.32
CA ASN A 127 11.47 -3.61 10.32
C ASN A 127 10.99 -2.16 10.45
N LEU A 128 10.14 -1.88 11.42
CA LEU A 128 9.63 -0.55 11.64
C LEU A 128 10.15 0.02 12.97
N ASN A 129 10.61 1.28 12.92
CA ASN A 129 11.09 1.98 14.12
C ASN A 129 10.01 1.97 15.22
N SER A 130 10.41 1.78 16.47
CA SER A 130 9.52 1.70 17.64
C SER A 130 8.68 2.97 17.88
N ARG A 131 9.07 4.11 17.30
CA ARG A 131 8.25 5.35 17.33
C ARG A 131 6.94 5.23 16.60
N TYR A 132 6.86 4.36 15.58
CA TYR A 132 5.62 4.19 14.84
C TYR A 132 4.58 3.40 15.63
N ALA A 133 3.36 3.91 15.66
CA ALA A 133 2.23 3.23 16.29
C ALA A 133 1.92 1.85 15.69
N LEU A 134 2.41 1.56 14.49
CA LEU A 134 2.31 0.29 13.77
C LEU A 134 3.37 -0.74 14.16
N SER A 135 4.46 -0.30 14.81
CA SER A 135 5.61 -1.17 15.11
C SER A 135 5.20 -2.34 15.99
N GLY A 136 5.56 -3.55 15.57
CA GLY A 136 5.28 -4.78 16.31
C GLY A 136 3.80 -5.15 16.45
N LYS A 137 2.89 -4.51 15.72
CA LYS A 137 1.45 -4.81 15.79
C LYS A 137 1.01 -5.79 14.73
N PRO A 138 0.52 -6.98 15.10
CA PRO A 138 -0.14 -7.88 14.18
C PRO A 138 -1.55 -7.37 13.85
N TYR A 139 -1.96 -7.54 12.61
CA TYR A 139 -3.30 -7.30 12.12
C TYR A 139 -3.94 -8.63 11.74
N PHE A 140 -5.22 -8.79 12.10
CA PHE A 140 -5.96 -10.02 11.85
C PHE A 140 -7.11 -9.73 10.87
N ASP A 141 -7.18 -10.54 9.84
CA ASP A 141 -8.15 -10.44 8.75
C ASP A 141 -8.97 -11.74 8.65
N PRO A 142 -9.98 -11.93 9.53
CA PRO A 142 -10.89 -13.04 9.42
C PRO A 142 -11.79 -12.89 8.20
N ARG A 143 -12.12 -14.03 7.58
CA ARG A 143 -13.03 -14.12 6.44
C ARG A 143 -13.81 -15.41 6.48
N ILE A 144 -15.04 -15.35 6.00
CA ILE A 144 -15.89 -16.52 5.80
C ILE A 144 -16.68 -16.32 4.51
N ASN A 145 -16.76 -17.41 3.72
CA ASN A 145 -17.63 -17.51 2.56
C ASN A 145 -18.42 -18.80 2.68
N ALA A 146 -19.65 -18.80 2.22
CA ALA A 146 -20.49 -19.98 2.14
C ALA A 146 -21.20 -20.02 0.79
N GLN A 147 -21.33 -21.20 0.22
CA GLN A 147 -22.09 -21.45 -1.00
C GLN A 147 -23.03 -22.62 -0.79
N TRP A 148 -24.28 -22.39 -1.08
CA TRP A 148 -25.32 -23.42 -1.10
C TRP A 148 -25.70 -23.74 -2.53
N SER A 149 -25.44 -24.95 -2.96
CA SER A 149 -25.82 -25.45 -4.28
C SER A 149 -27.10 -26.30 -4.15
N PHE A 150 -28.11 -25.91 -4.92
CA PHE A 150 -29.37 -26.63 -5.00
C PHE A 150 -29.24 -27.84 -5.93
N PRO A 151 -30.10 -28.85 -5.78
CA PRO A 151 -30.20 -29.94 -6.75
C PRO A 151 -30.50 -29.41 -8.14
N ALA A 152 -29.88 -30.01 -9.14
CA ALA A 152 -30.18 -29.70 -10.52
C ALA A 152 -31.68 -29.91 -10.85
N ILE A 153 -32.28 -28.97 -11.53
CA ILE A 153 -33.68 -29.02 -11.99
C ILE A 153 -33.67 -29.33 -13.47
N GLY A 154 -34.14 -30.54 -13.82
CA GLY A 154 -34.25 -30.97 -15.22
C GLY A 154 -35.32 -30.16 -15.96
N ILE A 155 -34.91 -29.51 -17.08
CA ILE A 155 -35.80 -28.80 -17.97
C ILE A 155 -35.57 -29.29 -19.39
N GLY A 156 -36.44 -30.22 -19.82
CA GLY A 156 -36.27 -30.92 -21.10
C GLY A 156 -35.01 -31.80 -21.08
N ASN A 157 -34.08 -31.54 -22.00
CA ASN A 157 -32.81 -32.29 -22.10
C ASN A 157 -31.64 -31.58 -21.38
N ASN A 158 -31.90 -30.51 -20.62
CA ASN A 158 -30.88 -29.72 -19.94
C ASN A 158 -31.21 -29.58 -18.47
N ASP A 159 -30.18 -29.35 -17.67
CA ASP A 159 -30.26 -29.10 -16.23
C ASP A 159 -30.09 -27.58 -15.93
N LEU A 160 -30.95 -27.11 -15.03
CA LEU A 160 -30.79 -25.78 -14.42
C LEU A 160 -30.11 -25.99 -13.06
N ASN A 161 -28.92 -25.44 -12.91
CA ASN A 161 -28.16 -25.39 -11.68
C ASN A 161 -28.34 -24.03 -11.02
N ILE A 162 -28.68 -24.03 -9.73
CA ILE A 162 -28.84 -22.79 -8.95
C ILE A 162 -27.92 -22.86 -7.74
N ASN A 163 -27.22 -21.77 -7.46
CA ASN A 163 -26.44 -21.61 -6.24
C ASN A 163 -26.65 -20.23 -5.64
N VAL A 164 -26.60 -20.20 -4.31
CA VAL A 164 -26.58 -18.96 -3.52
C VAL A 164 -25.29 -18.95 -2.72
N SER A 165 -24.52 -17.89 -2.85
CA SER A 165 -23.29 -17.73 -2.08
C SER A 165 -23.25 -16.37 -1.39
N GLY A 166 -22.50 -16.29 -0.33
CA GLY A 166 -22.27 -15.05 0.37
C GLY A 166 -21.06 -15.15 1.27
N GLY A 167 -20.53 -14.00 1.64
CA GLY A 167 -19.39 -13.97 2.51
C GLY A 167 -19.09 -12.60 3.05
N PHE A 168 -18.24 -12.56 4.04
CA PHE A 168 -17.70 -11.33 4.59
C PHE A 168 -16.26 -11.50 5.05
N GLY A 169 -15.54 -10.40 5.12
CA GLY A 169 -14.17 -10.42 5.60
C GLY A 169 -13.61 -9.03 5.83
N TRP A 170 -12.50 -9.03 6.55
CA TRP A 170 -11.67 -7.85 6.74
C TRP A 170 -10.42 -7.95 5.90
N LEU A 171 -9.95 -6.81 5.42
CA LEU A 171 -8.69 -6.64 4.73
C LEU A 171 -7.92 -5.49 5.36
N THR A 172 -6.73 -5.77 5.81
CA THR A 172 -5.81 -4.76 6.34
C THR A 172 -4.79 -4.38 5.27
N LYS A 173 -4.62 -3.08 5.06
CA LYS A 173 -3.58 -2.52 4.19
C LYS A 173 -2.64 -1.68 5.04
N THR A 174 -1.38 -2.10 5.10
CA THR A 174 -0.30 -1.33 5.75
C THR A 174 0.10 -0.12 4.91
N PRO A 175 0.61 0.97 5.53
CA PRO A 175 1.16 2.09 4.80
C PRO A 175 2.32 1.68 3.89
N THR A 176 2.45 2.34 2.78
CA THR A 176 3.59 2.19 1.89
C THR A 176 4.83 2.89 2.45
N LEU A 177 6.03 2.55 1.93
CA LEU A 177 7.27 3.22 2.32
C LEU A 177 7.21 4.75 2.11
N ALA A 178 6.55 5.21 1.05
CA ALA A 178 6.38 6.65 0.80
C ALA A 178 5.52 7.35 1.86
N GLN A 179 4.57 6.63 2.46
CA GLN A 179 3.73 7.15 3.55
C GLN A 179 4.44 7.08 4.91
N LEU A 180 5.28 6.06 5.13
CA LEU A 180 6.06 5.90 6.34
C LEU A 180 7.26 6.84 6.37
N TYR A 181 7.92 7.01 5.23
CA TYR A 181 9.14 7.80 5.10
C TYR A 181 8.99 8.83 3.98
N PRO A 182 8.07 9.81 4.12
CA PRO A 182 7.89 10.86 3.13
C PRO A 182 9.15 11.70 2.98
N ASN A 183 9.26 12.42 1.88
CA ASN A 183 10.33 13.40 1.69
C ASN A 183 10.13 14.58 2.64
N LYS A 184 11.22 15.13 3.16
CA LYS A 184 11.17 16.41 3.84
C LYS A 184 10.73 17.50 2.88
N LEU A 185 10.01 18.47 3.38
CA LEU A 185 9.60 19.65 2.63
C LEU A 185 10.57 20.77 2.93
N TYR A 186 11.10 21.38 1.88
CA TYR A 186 12.04 22.50 1.98
C TYR A 186 11.36 23.76 1.46
N MET A 187 11.30 24.77 2.28
CA MET A 187 10.68 26.05 1.93
C MET A 187 11.74 27.14 1.91
N ASP A 188 12.02 27.65 0.73
CA ASP A 188 13.02 28.68 0.52
C ASP A 188 12.33 30.02 0.38
N PHE A 189 12.63 30.94 1.28
CA PHE A 189 12.11 32.30 1.30
C PHE A 189 13.21 33.32 1.03
N VAL A 190 12.97 34.19 0.09
CA VAL A 190 13.83 35.35 -0.13
C VAL A 190 13.56 36.36 0.97
N GLN A 191 14.54 36.62 1.84
CA GLN A 191 14.44 37.59 2.92
C GLN A 191 14.91 38.97 2.51
N LEU A 192 15.98 39.01 1.72
CA LEU A 192 16.53 40.25 1.16
C LEU A 192 16.79 40.05 -0.32
N ASN A 193 16.34 40.96 -1.13
CA ASN A 193 16.70 41.08 -2.54
C ASN A 193 16.98 42.54 -2.84
N TYR A 194 18.22 42.95 -2.65
CA TYR A 194 18.68 44.30 -2.93
C TYR A 194 19.42 44.32 -4.26
N TRP A 195 18.85 45.01 -5.23
CA TRP A 195 19.46 45.21 -6.52
C TRP A 195 20.21 46.56 -6.58
N ASN A 196 21.40 46.56 -7.14
CA ASN A 196 22.19 47.75 -7.41
C ASN A 196 22.83 47.64 -8.79
N ALA A 197 23.04 48.78 -9.49
CA ALA A 197 23.73 48.81 -10.78
C ALA A 197 25.19 48.33 -10.67
N ASN A 198 25.86 48.64 -9.56
CA ASN A 198 27.16 48.10 -9.22
C ASN A 198 26.97 46.68 -8.61
N PRO A 199 27.52 45.62 -9.23
CA PRO A 199 27.41 44.24 -8.74
C PRO A 199 27.89 44.04 -7.31
N ASP A 200 28.91 44.80 -6.86
CA ASP A 200 29.50 44.68 -5.52
C ASP A 200 28.52 45.02 -4.39
N TYR A 201 27.47 45.77 -4.70
CA TYR A 201 26.44 46.16 -3.75
C TYR A 201 25.14 45.34 -3.86
N LYS A 202 25.06 44.41 -4.81
CA LYS A 202 23.93 43.50 -4.87
C LYS A 202 23.97 42.55 -3.68
N ARG A 203 22.83 42.37 -3.05
CA ARG A 203 22.68 41.42 -1.93
C ARG A 203 21.37 40.67 -2.07
N MET A 204 21.47 39.37 -1.93
CA MET A 204 20.32 38.47 -1.80
C MET A 204 20.57 37.54 -0.63
N ASN A 205 19.56 37.38 0.22
CA ASN A 205 19.58 36.43 1.31
C ASN A 205 18.34 35.53 1.25
N LEU A 206 18.56 34.25 1.41
CA LEU A 206 17.55 33.19 1.45
C LEU A 206 17.51 32.59 2.83
N ARG A 207 16.30 32.25 3.28
CA ARG A 207 16.11 31.39 4.42
C ARG A 207 15.40 30.10 4.01
N THR A 208 16.02 28.98 4.30
CA THR A 208 15.45 27.65 4.09
C THR A 208 14.88 27.12 5.41
N TYR A 209 13.61 26.77 5.41
CA TYR A 209 12.96 26.03 6.48
C TYR A 209 12.77 24.58 6.04
N ILE A 210 12.90 23.64 6.99
CA ILE A 210 12.74 22.22 6.73
C ILE A 210 11.58 21.69 7.59
N VAL A 211 10.57 21.13 6.93
CA VAL A 211 9.46 20.47 7.60
C VAL A 211 9.57 18.97 7.38
N ASP A 212 9.59 18.22 8.47
CA ASP A 212 9.52 16.76 8.43
C ASP A 212 8.05 16.31 8.55
N PRO A 213 7.42 15.80 7.45
CA PRO A 213 6.03 15.42 7.45
C PRO A 213 5.79 13.99 7.97
N VAL A 214 6.77 13.34 8.59
CA VAL A 214 6.63 11.99 9.12
C VAL A 214 5.53 11.94 10.18
N ASN A 215 4.56 11.04 9.96
CA ASN A 215 3.49 10.79 10.92
C ASN A 215 3.71 9.43 11.62
N TYR A 216 4.22 9.46 12.83
CA TYR A 216 4.42 8.26 13.63
C TYR A 216 3.12 7.61 14.13
N ASN A 217 1.98 8.32 14.07
CA ASN A 217 0.68 7.83 14.50
C ASN A 217 -0.14 7.19 13.37
N LEU A 218 0.48 6.94 12.21
CA LEU A 218 -0.18 6.20 11.12
C LEU A 218 -0.73 4.87 11.62
N LYS A 219 -1.93 4.53 11.16
CA LYS A 219 -2.59 3.25 11.42
C LYS A 219 -2.80 2.54 10.09
N ALA A 220 -2.85 1.21 10.13
CA ALA A 220 -3.23 0.46 8.94
C ALA A 220 -4.66 0.80 8.51
N ALA A 221 -4.89 0.86 7.21
CA ALA A 221 -6.23 0.99 6.66
C ALA A 221 -6.96 -0.35 6.80
N ARG A 222 -8.18 -0.32 7.30
CA ARG A 222 -9.01 -1.51 7.44
C ARG A 222 -10.28 -1.36 6.61
N ASN A 223 -10.52 -2.38 5.82
CA ASN A 223 -11.67 -2.49 4.96
C ASN A 223 -12.50 -3.71 5.35
N PHE A 224 -13.80 -3.53 5.49
CA PHE A 224 -14.78 -4.58 5.70
C PHE A 224 -15.62 -4.71 4.45
N LYS A 225 -15.70 -5.92 3.89
CA LYS A 225 -16.53 -6.24 2.73
C LYS A 225 -17.45 -7.39 3.06
N TRP A 226 -18.69 -7.32 2.58
CA TRP A 226 -19.59 -8.46 2.52
C TRP A 226 -20.31 -8.48 1.17
N GLU A 227 -20.71 -9.68 0.76
CA GLU A 227 -21.41 -9.89 -0.51
C GLU A 227 -22.36 -11.06 -0.42
N VAL A 228 -23.41 -11.00 -1.25
CA VAL A 228 -24.34 -12.10 -1.52
C VAL A 228 -24.52 -12.22 -3.02
N ARG A 229 -24.46 -13.44 -3.53
CA ARG A 229 -24.56 -13.74 -4.95
C ARG A 229 -25.59 -14.85 -5.17
N LEU A 230 -26.46 -14.65 -6.17
CA LEU A 230 -27.27 -15.68 -6.79
C LEU A 230 -26.64 -16.05 -8.13
N GLY A 231 -26.33 -17.31 -8.33
CA GLY A 231 -25.83 -17.88 -9.58
C GLY A 231 -26.83 -18.87 -10.17
N MET A 232 -27.00 -18.83 -11.47
CA MET A 232 -27.83 -19.76 -12.24
C MET A 232 -27.08 -20.15 -13.51
N GLU A 233 -27.01 -21.45 -13.77
CA GLU A 233 -26.43 -22.01 -15.00
C GLU A 233 -27.48 -22.83 -15.71
N PHE A 234 -27.76 -22.54 -16.96
CA PHE A 234 -28.70 -23.28 -17.80
C PHE A 234 -28.12 -23.46 -19.19
N HIS A 235 -27.98 -24.72 -19.58
CA HIS A 235 -27.38 -25.12 -20.85
C HIS A 235 -25.96 -24.59 -21.00
N ARG A 236 -25.74 -23.54 -21.80
CA ARG A 236 -24.43 -22.89 -22.03
C ARG A 236 -24.41 -21.45 -21.53
N ASN A 237 -25.39 -21.05 -20.76
CA ASN A 237 -25.53 -19.68 -20.28
C ASN A 237 -25.38 -19.63 -18.77
N ASP A 238 -24.51 -18.74 -18.31
CA ASP A 238 -24.31 -18.42 -16.91
C ASP A 238 -24.92 -17.05 -16.61
N PHE A 239 -25.75 -16.97 -15.58
CA PHE A 239 -26.34 -15.75 -15.09
C PHE A 239 -25.99 -15.58 -13.62
N SER A 240 -25.57 -14.38 -13.21
CA SER A 240 -25.35 -14.10 -11.80
C SER A 240 -25.71 -12.67 -11.44
N ILE A 241 -26.27 -12.52 -10.24
CA ILE A 241 -26.50 -11.22 -9.60
C ILE A 241 -25.72 -11.20 -8.30
N THR A 242 -24.91 -10.17 -8.09
CA THR A 242 -24.15 -9.98 -6.87
C THR A 242 -24.50 -8.63 -6.25
N TYR A 243 -24.86 -8.64 -4.99
CA TYR A 243 -24.97 -7.44 -4.17
C TYR A 243 -23.83 -7.42 -3.17
N PHE A 244 -23.10 -6.32 -3.08
CA PHE A 244 -22.00 -6.18 -2.14
C PHE A 244 -21.99 -4.81 -1.49
N ARG A 245 -21.38 -4.74 -0.31
CA ARG A 245 -21.10 -3.51 0.39
C ARG A 245 -19.69 -3.54 0.95
N GLU A 246 -18.99 -2.45 0.75
CA GLU A 246 -17.64 -2.24 1.23
C GLU A 246 -17.60 -1.00 2.13
N ARG A 247 -16.89 -1.11 3.25
CA ARG A 247 -16.70 -0.01 4.19
C ARG A 247 -15.23 0.07 4.60
N MET A 248 -14.60 1.14 4.20
CA MET A 248 -13.26 1.49 4.68
C MET A 248 -13.41 2.35 5.92
N SER A 249 -12.96 1.85 7.07
CA SER A 249 -13.03 2.56 8.34
C SER A 249 -11.88 3.53 8.56
N SER A 250 -10.77 3.33 7.86
CA SER A 250 -9.58 4.18 7.89
C SER A 250 -8.86 4.11 6.54
N GLY A 251 -8.19 5.18 6.15
CA GLY A 251 -7.47 5.25 4.88
C GLY A 251 -6.31 6.24 4.98
N PHE A 252 -5.41 6.20 4.00
CA PHE A 252 -4.28 7.12 3.92
C PHE A 252 -4.68 8.32 3.06
N ARG A 253 -4.43 9.51 3.59
CA ARG A 253 -4.77 10.76 2.94
C ARG A 253 -3.70 11.79 3.29
N SER A 254 -3.20 12.49 2.29
CA SER A 254 -2.39 13.69 2.51
C SER A 254 -3.31 14.87 2.78
N MET A 255 -2.98 15.65 3.80
CA MET A 255 -3.64 16.92 4.08
C MET A 255 -2.59 18.01 3.95
N ALA A 256 -2.91 19.07 3.21
CA ALA A 256 -2.18 20.32 3.27
C ALA A 256 -2.62 21.08 4.54
N ASN A 257 -1.65 21.51 5.32
CA ASN A 257 -1.86 22.43 6.43
C ASN A 257 -1.63 23.85 5.96
#